data_27b5e9b409e4cdcf5613e672a1f3db4c
#
_entry.id   27b5e9b409e4cdcf5613e672a1f3db4c
#
_cell.length_a   1.000
_cell.length_b   1.000
_cell.length_c   1.000
_cell.angle_alpha   90.00
_cell.angle_beta   90.00
_cell.angle_gamma   90.00
#
_symmetry.space_group_name_H-M   'P 1'
#
loop_
_entity.id
_entity.type
_entity.pdbx_description
1 polymer ?
#
loop_
_entity_poly.entity_id
_entity_poly.type
_entity_poly.pdbx_seq_one_letter_code
_entity_poly.pdbx_strand_id
1 'polypeptide(L)'
;MQEAPAGIKFALGENVKRNQSRYPNTRMGVEQILRDQLLAAREYDVKWRRWNSGIRDGLPPRVDLQLKALAEVQNGKRWIHCHSYRQDEIVATLSVLEEFGIQIGTLQHILEGYKVADRIKQHGAMASAFSDWWAYKFEVFDAIPYNGAIMHNQGVVVSFNSDDRELARHLNTEAAKATKYGAIPESEALKFVTLNPAKQLRIDHVVGSIEIGKHADLAVWSGRPLSTLSRCEQTWVDGIRYFDRNEDQQLRERDRMLRSRLIQKAMKSEPAGRVASRIVQEEERWVRKDIYCAVHGGLRHENAKQEDNQ
;
A
#
# COMPACT_ATOMS: atom_id res chain seq x y z
N MET A 1 -3.09 15.91 7.20
CA MET A 1 -2.77 15.50 5.82
C MET A 1 -3.18 16.51 4.74
N GLN A 2 -3.36 17.77 5.09
CA GLN A 2 -3.64 18.84 4.12
C GLN A 2 -2.42 19.20 3.24
N GLU A 3 -1.23 18.74 3.62
CA GLU A 3 0.04 19.11 2.97
C GLU A 3 0.54 18.09 1.93
N ALA A 4 -0.07 16.89 1.87
CA ALA A 4 0.32 15.89 0.88
C ALA A 4 -0.18 16.28 -0.53
N PRO A 5 0.66 16.21 -1.56
CA PRO A 5 0.24 16.48 -2.93
C PRO A 5 -0.79 15.44 -3.38
N ALA A 6 -1.67 15.85 -4.29
CA ALA A 6 -2.67 14.95 -4.84
C ALA A 6 -2.01 13.73 -5.51
N GLY A 7 -2.48 12.54 -5.18
CA GLY A 7 -2.03 11.28 -5.76
C GLY A 7 -3.07 10.65 -6.68
N ILE A 8 -2.62 9.69 -7.48
CA ILE A 8 -3.47 8.81 -8.27
C ILE A 8 -2.87 7.41 -8.28
N LYS A 9 -3.70 6.38 -8.14
CA LYS A 9 -3.26 5.01 -8.23
C LYS A 9 -3.42 4.48 -9.65
N PHE A 10 -2.30 3.98 -10.19
CA PHE A 10 -2.27 3.14 -11.38
C PHE A 10 -2.12 1.68 -10.97
N ALA A 11 -2.46 0.76 -11.85
CA ALA A 11 -2.28 -0.67 -11.60
C ALA A 11 -1.87 -1.40 -12.87
N LEU A 12 -1.03 -2.42 -12.68
CA LEU A 12 -0.56 -3.35 -13.70
C LEU A 12 -0.95 -4.78 -13.31
N GLY A 13 -0.47 -5.74 -14.09
CA GLY A 13 -0.57 -7.16 -13.78
C GLY A 13 -1.97 -7.73 -13.89
N GLU A 14 -2.21 -8.74 -13.10
CA GLU A 14 -3.49 -9.44 -13.08
C GLU A 14 -4.65 -8.57 -12.62
N ASN A 15 -4.38 -7.55 -11.81
CA ASN A 15 -5.43 -6.69 -11.28
C ASN A 15 -6.24 -5.98 -12.36
N VAL A 16 -5.64 -5.65 -13.49
CA VAL A 16 -6.29 -4.91 -14.59
C VAL A 16 -6.81 -5.81 -15.69
N LYS A 17 -6.30 -7.05 -15.83
CA LYS A 17 -6.66 -7.99 -16.90
C LYS A 17 -7.53 -9.17 -16.46
N ARG A 18 -8.01 -9.19 -15.21
CA ARG A 18 -8.79 -10.30 -14.63
C ARG A 18 -10.08 -10.61 -15.36
N ASN A 19 -10.76 -9.59 -15.84
CA ASN A 19 -12.05 -9.76 -16.50
C ASN A 19 -11.84 -9.89 -17.99
N GLN A 20 -11.99 -11.11 -18.52
CA GLN A 20 -11.85 -11.38 -19.96
C GLN A 20 -12.91 -10.70 -20.83
N SER A 21 -14.02 -10.26 -20.25
CA SER A 21 -15.07 -9.53 -20.98
C SER A 21 -14.81 -8.04 -21.13
N ARG A 22 -13.69 -7.53 -20.57
CA ARG A 22 -13.33 -6.11 -20.55
C ARG A 22 -11.91 -5.90 -21.05
N TYR A 23 -11.73 -4.89 -21.91
CA TYR A 23 -10.40 -4.40 -22.28
C TYR A 23 -9.81 -3.51 -21.15
N PRO A 24 -8.51 -3.64 -20.82
CA PRO A 24 -7.52 -4.56 -21.39
C PRO A 24 -7.60 -5.96 -20.76
N ASN A 25 -7.39 -7.00 -21.56
CA ASN A 25 -7.32 -8.39 -21.10
C ASN A 25 -5.93 -9.03 -21.29
N THR A 26 -4.97 -8.26 -21.78
CA THR A 26 -3.56 -8.64 -21.94
C THR A 26 -2.64 -7.57 -21.38
N ARG A 27 -1.38 -7.92 -21.11
CA ARG A 27 -0.35 -6.96 -20.68
C ARG A 27 -0.08 -5.90 -21.75
N MET A 28 -0.01 -6.29 -23.01
CA MET A 28 0.13 -5.37 -24.14
C MET A 28 -1.04 -4.39 -24.23
N GLY A 29 -2.27 -4.85 -23.97
CA GLY A 29 -3.44 -4.00 -23.92
C GLY A 29 -3.37 -2.95 -22.81
N VAL A 30 -2.67 -3.21 -21.70
CA VAL A 30 -2.44 -2.23 -20.63
C VAL A 30 -1.57 -1.07 -21.13
N GLU A 31 -0.51 -1.35 -21.87
CA GLU A 31 0.32 -0.30 -22.50
C GLU A 31 -0.49 0.56 -23.48
N GLN A 32 -1.30 -0.08 -24.31
CA GLN A 32 -2.12 0.63 -25.27
C GLN A 32 -3.14 1.55 -24.62
N ILE A 33 -3.86 1.07 -23.58
CA ILE A 33 -4.85 1.90 -22.90
C ILE A 33 -4.20 3.07 -22.15
N LEU A 34 -2.98 2.90 -21.62
CA LEU A 34 -2.22 3.99 -21.02
C LEU A 34 -1.93 5.09 -22.04
N ARG A 35 -1.42 4.72 -23.24
CA ARG A 35 -1.16 5.69 -24.33
C ARG A 35 -2.42 6.40 -24.77
N ASP A 36 -3.50 5.65 -25.03
CA ASP A 36 -4.77 6.20 -25.49
C ASP A 36 -5.35 7.20 -24.50
N GLN A 37 -5.34 6.86 -23.21
CA GLN A 37 -5.89 7.73 -22.18
C GLN A 37 -5.01 8.97 -21.93
N LEU A 38 -3.69 8.85 -22.00
CA LEU A 38 -2.80 9.99 -21.87
C LEU A 38 -2.89 10.92 -23.10
N LEU A 39 -3.05 10.40 -24.31
CA LEU A 39 -3.32 11.20 -25.50
C LEU A 39 -4.65 11.95 -25.37
N ALA A 40 -5.71 11.26 -24.99
CA ALA A 40 -7.03 11.88 -24.77
C ALA A 40 -6.99 12.98 -23.71
N ALA A 41 -6.23 12.75 -22.60
CA ALA A 41 -6.05 13.75 -21.56
C ALA A 41 -5.27 14.98 -22.06
N ARG A 42 -4.28 14.79 -22.94
CA ARG A 42 -3.53 15.89 -23.57
C ARG A 42 -4.44 16.74 -24.45
N GLU A 43 -5.27 16.12 -25.28
CA GLU A 43 -6.25 16.83 -26.10
C GLU A 43 -7.28 17.58 -25.24
N TYR A 44 -7.77 16.95 -24.19
CA TYR A 44 -8.67 17.57 -23.22
C TYR A 44 -8.06 18.82 -22.59
N ASP A 45 -6.83 18.73 -22.15
CA ASP A 45 -6.12 19.86 -21.51
C ASP A 45 -5.87 21.01 -22.50
N VAL A 46 -5.53 20.71 -23.76
CA VAL A 46 -5.38 21.70 -24.82
C VAL A 46 -6.70 22.44 -25.07
N LYS A 47 -7.85 21.73 -25.17
CA LYS A 47 -9.17 22.35 -25.35
C LYS A 47 -9.49 23.29 -24.18
N TRP A 48 -9.25 22.87 -22.94
CA TRP A 48 -9.49 23.71 -21.77
C TRP A 48 -8.55 24.90 -21.70
N ARG A 49 -7.27 24.76 -22.05
CA ARG A 49 -6.32 25.89 -22.09
C ARG A 49 -6.73 26.92 -23.13
N ARG A 50 -7.15 26.51 -24.32
CA ARG A 50 -7.67 27.42 -25.36
C ARG A 50 -8.90 28.16 -24.86
N TRP A 51 -9.87 27.49 -24.29
CA TRP A 51 -11.06 28.10 -23.72
C TRP A 51 -10.72 29.14 -22.65
N ASN A 52 -9.85 28.79 -21.72
CA ASN A 52 -9.44 29.68 -20.62
C ASN A 52 -8.57 30.87 -21.08
N SER A 53 -7.86 30.75 -22.21
CA SER A 53 -7.13 31.87 -22.81
C SER A 53 -8.00 32.87 -23.57
N GLY A 54 -9.32 32.69 -23.57
CA GLY A 54 -10.26 33.58 -24.21
C GLY A 54 -10.64 33.17 -25.64
N ILE A 55 -10.06 32.11 -26.20
CA ILE A 55 -10.44 31.54 -27.51
C ILE A 55 -11.71 30.69 -27.29
N ARG A 56 -12.84 31.37 -27.28
CA ARG A 56 -14.17 30.77 -26.99
C ARG A 56 -14.89 30.50 -28.30
N ASP A 57 -14.51 29.43 -28.98
CA ASP A 57 -15.18 28.97 -30.20
C ASP A 57 -16.22 27.89 -29.83
N GLY A 58 -17.50 28.26 -29.89
CA GLY A 58 -18.63 27.41 -29.50
C GLY A 58 -18.94 27.34 -28.02
N LEU A 59 -19.30 26.15 -27.53
CA LEU A 59 -19.59 25.87 -26.11
C LEU A 59 -18.33 25.51 -25.32
N PRO A 60 -18.32 25.74 -23.98
CA PRO A 60 -17.22 25.32 -23.15
C PRO A 60 -16.99 23.80 -23.27
N PRO A 61 -15.73 23.33 -23.22
CA PRO A 61 -15.46 21.91 -23.24
C PRO A 61 -16.21 21.19 -22.11
N ARG A 62 -16.77 20.02 -22.41
CA ARG A 62 -17.42 19.20 -21.38
C ARG A 62 -16.43 18.79 -20.30
N VAL A 63 -16.82 18.90 -19.05
CA VAL A 63 -16.02 18.41 -17.93
C VAL A 63 -16.00 16.89 -17.94
N ASP A 64 -14.79 16.32 -18.00
CA ASP A 64 -14.52 14.91 -17.85
C ASP A 64 -13.56 14.73 -16.67
N LEU A 65 -14.04 14.10 -15.60
CA LEU A 65 -13.28 13.96 -14.34
C LEU A 65 -12.10 12.99 -14.51
N GLN A 66 -12.19 11.99 -15.40
CA GLN A 66 -11.11 11.03 -15.65
C GLN A 66 -9.99 11.71 -16.43
N LEU A 67 -10.32 12.36 -17.54
CA LEU A 67 -9.34 13.08 -18.36
C LEU A 67 -8.73 14.26 -17.61
N LYS A 68 -9.51 14.93 -16.75
CA LYS A 68 -8.99 15.97 -15.86
C LYS A 68 -7.92 15.45 -14.91
N ALA A 69 -8.15 14.31 -14.27
CA ALA A 69 -7.18 13.71 -13.36
C ALA A 69 -5.88 13.31 -14.09
N LEU A 70 -5.98 12.77 -15.30
CA LEU A 70 -4.81 12.43 -16.13
C LEU A 70 -4.09 13.68 -16.67
N ALA A 71 -4.82 14.74 -17.00
CA ALA A 71 -4.23 16.03 -17.36
C ALA A 71 -3.46 16.65 -16.17
N GLU A 72 -3.97 16.50 -14.95
CA GLU A 72 -3.26 16.91 -13.72
C GLU A 72 -1.96 16.12 -13.53
N VAL A 73 -1.92 14.83 -13.90
CA VAL A 73 -0.69 14.03 -13.92
C VAL A 73 0.32 14.62 -14.91
N GLN A 74 -0.09 14.86 -16.17
CA GLN A 74 0.78 15.41 -17.22
C GLN A 74 1.31 16.81 -16.88
N ASN A 75 0.56 17.58 -16.12
CA ASN A 75 0.95 18.91 -15.65
C ASN A 75 1.72 18.89 -14.31
N GLY A 76 2.10 17.72 -13.80
CA GLY A 76 2.85 17.56 -12.55
C GLY A 76 2.08 17.94 -11.27
N LYS A 77 0.75 18.09 -11.36
CA LYS A 77 -0.12 18.43 -10.22
C LYS A 77 -0.58 17.21 -9.44
N ARG A 78 -0.38 16.02 -10.00
CA ARG A 78 -0.80 14.75 -9.39
C ARG A 78 0.30 13.72 -9.52
N TRP A 79 0.57 13.00 -8.43
CA TRP A 79 1.67 12.06 -8.30
C TRP A 79 1.19 10.62 -8.50
N ILE A 80 1.87 9.84 -9.34
CA ILE A 80 1.47 8.46 -9.64
C ILE A 80 2.06 7.50 -8.61
N HIS A 81 1.20 6.63 -8.05
CA HIS A 81 1.56 5.42 -7.33
C HIS A 81 1.04 4.22 -8.11
N CYS A 82 1.93 3.34 -8.57
CA CYS A 82 1.56 2.26 -9.48
C CYS A 82 1.75 0.89 -8.83
N HIS A 83 0.68 0.13 -8.68
CA HIS A 83 0.75 -1.29 -8.34
C HIS A 83 1.45 -2.05 -9.46
N SER A 84 2.53 -2.80 -9.12
CA SER A 84 3.38 -3.47 -10.11
C SER A 84 4.19 -4.58 -9.47
N TYR A 85 4.29 -5.73 -10.14
CA TYR A 85 5.10 -6.86 -9.67
C TYR A 85 6.24 -7.19 -10.62
N ARG A 86 5.94 -7.37 -11.90
CA ARG A 86 6.83 -7.96 -12.90
C ARG A 86 7.69 -6.91 -13.61
N GLN A 87 8.92 -7.30 -13.89
CA GLN A 87 9.91 -6.47 -14.57
C GLN A 87 9.47 -5.98 -15.96
N ASP A 88 8.85 -6.87 -16.75
CA ASP A 88 8.39 -6.56 -18.11
C ASP A 88 7.34 -5.44 -18.11
N GLU A 89 6.35 -5.52 -17.22
CA GLU A 89 5.31 -4.52 -17.06
C GLU A 89 5.84 -3.19 -16.50
N ILE A 90 6.82 -3.27 -15.58
CA ILE A 90 7.49 -2.09 -15.03
C ILE A 90 8.20 -1.33 -16.15
N VAL A 91 9.07 -2.00 -16.91
CA VAL A 91 9.83 -1.37 -17.99
C VAL A 91 8.91 -0.78 -19.06
N ALA A 92 7.88 -1.53 -19.47
CA ALA A 92 6.91 -1.07 -20.45
C ALA A 92 6.18 0.20 -19.98
N THR A 93 5.72 0.21 -18.72
CA THR A 93 5.02 1.37 -18.14
C THR A 93 5.94 2.59 -18.01
N LEU A 94 7.18 2.41 -17.54
CA LEU A 94 8.16 3.49 -17.47
C LEU A 94 8.41 4.09 -18.86
N SER A 95 8.55 3.26 -19.89
CA SER A 95 8.75 3.71 -21.26
C SER A 95 7.57 4.49 -21.80
N VAL A 96 6.34 4.01 -21.58
CA VAL A 96 5.13 4.75 -21.97
C VAL A 96 5.04 6.10 -21.28
N LEU A 97 5.30 6.18 -19.98
CA LEU A 97 5.22 7.44 -19.23
C LEU A 97 6.30 8.44 -19.70
N GLU A 98 7.48 7.96 -20.05
CA GLU A 98 8.56 8.78 -20.61
C GLU A 98 8.22 9.40 -21.96
N GLU A 99 7.46 8.68 -22.83
CA GLU A 99 6.93 9.24 -24.09
C GLU A 99 6.10 10.51 -23.86
N PHE A 100 5.49 10.62 -22.67
CA PHE A 100 4.69 11.77 -22.27
C PHE A 100 5.42 12.75 -21.34
N GLY A 101 6.67 12.51 -21.02
CA GLY A 101 7.44 13.33 -20.06
C GLY A 101 6.93 13.21 -18.62
N ILE A 102 6.30 12.10 -18.27
CA ILE A 102 5.72 11.85 -16.95
C ILE A 102 6.68 11.01 -16.12
N GLN A 103 6.98 11.47 -14.92
CA GLN A 103 7.70 10.70 -13.91
C GLN A 103 6.72 10.01 -12.97
N ILE A 104 6.86 8.70 -12.80
CA ILE A 104 6.13 7.93 -11.79
C ILE A 104 6.71 8.22 -10.40
N GLY A 105 5.87 8.33 -9.41
CA GLY A 105 6.29 8.60 -8.05
C GLY A 105 6.83 7.36 -7.35
N THR A 106 5.99 6.35 -7.26
CA THR A 106 6.34 5.12 -6.55
C THR A 106 5.75 3.91 -7.24
N LEU A 107 6.58 2.92 -7.47
CA LEU A 107 6.19 1.57 -7.84
C LEU A 107 5.83 0.81 -6.56
N GLN A 108 4.56 0.41 -6.42
CA GLN A 108 4.04 -0.25 -5.22
C GLN A 108 4.08 -1.75 -5.38
N HIS A 109 4.40 -2.48 -4.28
CA HIS A 109 4.46 -3.93 -4.22
C HIS A 109 5.46 -4.53 -5.22
N ILE A 110 6.51 -3.75 -5.55
CA ILE A 110 7.47 -4.11 -6.59
C ILE A 110 8.33 -5.29 -6.15
N LEU A 111 8.04 -6.49 -6.67
CA LEU A 111 8.72 -7.72 -6.26
C LEU A 111 9.84 -8.14 -7.20
N GLU A 112 9.79 -7.75 -8.47
CA GLU A 112 10.87 -7.97 -9.44
C GLU A 112 11.72 -6.72 -9.73
N GLY A 113 11.62 -5.70 -8.87
CA GLY A 113 12.38 -4.46 -9.03
C GLY A 113 13.88 -4.62 -9.08
N TYR A 114 14.40 -5.64 -8.39
CA TYR A 114 15.82 -5.97 -8.40
C TYR A 114 16.39 -6.30 -9.78
N LYS A 115 15.55 -6.81 -10.70
CA LYS A 115 15.95 -7.14 -12.08
C LYS A 115 16.14 -5.91 -12.95
N VAL A 116 15.51 -4.81 -12.60
CA VAL A 116 15.45 -3.55 -13.40
C VAL A 116 15.72 -2.31 -12.55
N ALA A 117 16.50 -2.49 -11.48
CA ALA A 117 16.77 -1.43 -10.51
C ALA A 117 17.48 -0.21 -11.14
N ASP A 118 18.37 -0.41 -12.08
CA ASP A 118 19.03 0.61 -12.88
C ASP A 118 18.02 1.43 -13.69
N ARG A 119 17.06 0.76 -14.32
CA ARG A 119 16.02 1.39 -15.12
C ARG A 119 15.06 2.23 -14.25
N ILE A 120 14.70 1.70 -13.06
CA ILE A 120 13.90 2.43 -12.06
C ILE A 120 14.66 3.68 -11.60
N LYS A 121 15.94 3.52 -11.30
CA LYS A 121 16.80 4.66 -10.89
C LYS A 121 16.92 5.70 -11.98
N GLN A 122 17.14 5.30 -13.23
CA GLN A 122 17.23 6.20 -14.38
C GLN A 122 15.96 7.02 -14.58
N HIS A 123 14.79 6.38 -14.44
CA HIS A 123 13.49 7.06 -14.52
C HIS A 123 13.26 8.03 -13.34
N GLY A 124 13.90 7.79 -12.20
CA GLY A 124 13.73 8.56 -10.97
C GLY A 124 12.53 8.10 -10.13
N ALA A 125 11.96 6.96 -10.42
CA ALA A 125 10.90 6.36 -9.59
C ALA A 125 11.44 5.86 -8.26
N MET A 126 10.60 5.90 -7.23
CA MET A 126 10.84 5.25 -5.95
C MET A 126 10.13 3.89 -5.91
N ALA A 127 10.51 3.03 -4.96
CA ALA A 127 10.02 1.67 -4.87
C ALA A 127 9.49 1.35 -3.47
N SER A 128 8.29 0.80 -3.37
CA SER A 128 7.75 0.24 -2.14
C SER A 128 7.57 -1.26 -2.34
N ALA A 129 8.23 -2.07 -1.52
CA ALA A 129 8.29 -3.52 -1.68
C ALA A 129 7.79 -4.24 -0.44
N PHE A 130 7.48 -5.53 -0.58
CA PHE A 130 7.43 -6.45 0.55
C PHE A 130 8.85 -6.94 0.86
N SER A 131 9.12 -7.24 2.12
CA SER A 131 10.46 -7.64 2.54
C SER A 131 10.81 -9.05 2.08
N ASP A 132 9.88 -10.00 2.19
CA ASP A 132 10.10 -11.41 1.87
C ASP A 132 8.83 -12.18 1.45
N TRP A 133 7.91 -11.53 0.77
CA TRP A 133 6.77 -12.19 0.17
C TRP A 133 7.17 -12.79 -1.19
N TRP A 134 7.07 -14.09 -1.33
CA TRP A 134 7.38 -14.79 -2.57
C TRP A 134 6.41 -15.93 -2.86
N ALA A 135 6.34 -16.30 -4.14
CA ALA A 135 5.71 -17.51 -4.66
C ALA A 135 4.26 -17.82 -4.24
N TYR A 136 3.51 -16.85 -3.69
CA TYR A 136 2.11 -17.07 -3.31
C TYR A 136 1.14 -16.99 -4.51
N LYS A 137 1.60 -16.51 -5.67
CA LYS A 137 0.91 -16.54 -6.96
C LYS A 137 1.92 -16.46 -8.10
N PHE A 138 1.48 -16.81 -9.33
CA PHE A 138 2.37 -16.89 -10.48
C PHE A 138 3.13 -15.59 -10.78
N GLU A 139 2.46 -14.43 -10.75
CA GLU A 139 3.12 -13.16 -11.09
C GLU A 139 4.14 -12.65 -10.06
N VAL A 140 4.30 -13.34 -8.94
CA VAL A 140 5.29 -13.04 -7.90
C VAL A 140 6.25 -14.20 -7.66
N PHE A 141 6.32 -15.13 -8.58
CA PHE A 141 7.14 -16.36 -8.46
C PHE A 141 8.63 -16.03 -8.30
N ASP A 142 9.12 -15.01 -8.97
CA ASP A 142 10.52 -14.59 -8.95
C ASP A 142 10.85 -13.57 -7.84
N ALA A 143 9.96 -13.34 -6.91
CA ALA A 143 10.24 -12.47 -5.76
C ALA A 143 11.35 -13.07 -4.88
N ILE A 144 12.26 -12.24 -4.41
CA ILE A 144 13.39 -12.64 -3.55
C ILE A 144 13.54 -11.69 -2.36
N PRO A 145 14.04 -12.16 -1.20
CA PRO A 145 14.20 -11.32 -0.02
C PRO A 145 15.30 -10.26 -0.14
N TYR A 146 16.17 -10.36 -1.13
CA TYR A 146 17.24 -9.38 -1.41
C TYR A 146 16.76 -8.17 -2.23
N ASN A 147 15.53 -8.20 -2.77
CA ASN A 147 14.98 -7.22 -3.70
C ASN A 147 15.16 -5.78 -3.21
N GLY A 148 14.72 -5.48 -1.98
CA GLY A 148 14.84 -4.14 -1.42
C GLY A 148 16.28 -3.66 -1.28
N ALA A 149 17.19 -4.55 -0.84
CA ALA A 149 18.60 -4.22 -0.68
C ALA A 149 19.30 -3.97 -2.03
N ILE A 150 18.99 -4.77 -3.05
CA ILE A 150 19.57 -4.60 -4.40
C ILE A 150 19.13 -3.25 -4.97
N MET A 151 17.84 -2.92 -4.91
CA MET A 151 17.33 -1.63 -5.37
C MET A 151 17.95 -0.46 -4.61
N HIS A 152 18.06 -0.57 -3.27
CA HIS A 152 18.70 0.46 -2.45
C HIS A 152 20.16 0.70 -2.84
N ASN A 153 20.93 -0.37 -3.05
CA ASN A 153 22.34 -0.28 -3.44
C ASN A 153 22.54 0.30 -4.85
N GLN A 154 21.52 0.22 -5.72
CA GLN A 154 21.49 0.93 -7.00
C GLN A 154 21.05 2.41 -6.84
N GLY A 155 20.74 2.86 -5.63
CA GLY A 155 20.36 4.23 -5.32
C GLY A 155 18.89 4.55 -5.55
N VAL A 156 18.01 3.55 -5.60
CA VAL A 156 16.56 3.74 -5.58
C VAL A 156 16.12 4.03 -4.13
N VAL A 157 15.21 4.96 -3.94
CA VAL A 157 14.57 5.18 -2.63
C VAL A 157 13.57 4.06 -2.38
N VAL A 158 13.92 3.16 -1.47
CA VAL A 158 13.11 1.96 -1.16
C VAL A 158 12.37 2.12 0.15
N SER A 159 11.10 1.70 0.19
CA SER A 159 10.36 1.45 1.42
C SER A 159 9.86 0.01 1.50
N PHE A 160 9.55 -0.43 2.72
CA PHE A 160 8.82 -1.67 2.93
C PHE A 160 7.42 -1.38 3.42
N ASN A 161 6.46 -2.13 2.88
CA ASN A 161 5.06 -2.10 3.28
C ASN A 161 4.57 -3.54 3.57
N SER A 162 3.40 -3.65 4.17
CA SER A 162 2.86 -4.95 4.55
C SER A 162 1.72 -5.42 3.65
N ASP A 163 0.89 -4.51 3.14
CA ASP A 163 -0.41 -4.79 2.51
C ASP A 163 -1.26 -5.81 3.31
N ASP A 164 -0.97 -5.93 4.61
CA ASP A 164 -1.57 -6.87 5.55
C ASP A 164 -1.68 -6.23 6.93
N ARG A 165 -2.82 -6.44 7.62
CA ARG A 165 -3.11 -5.80 8.92
C ARG A 165 -2.25 -6.35 10.06
N GLU A 166 -1.84 -7.61 10.01
CA GLU A 166 -0.99 -8.21 11.04
C GLU A 166 0.46 -7.74 10.86
N LEU A 167 0.98 -7.81 9.62
CA LEU A 167 2.34 -7.36 9.32
C LEU A 167 2.51 -5.86 9.50
N ALA A 168 1.46 -5.04 9.30
CA ALA A 168 1.50 -3.60 9.54
C ALA A 168 1.94 -3.24 10.97
N ARG A 169 1.71 -4.13 11.93
CA ARG A 169 2.12 -3.96 13.33
C ARG A 169 3.58 -4.33 13.58
N HIS A 170 4.27 -4.89 12.58
CA HIS A 170 5.62 -5.43 12.67
C HIS A 170 6.57 -4.84 11.62
N LEU A 171 6.32 -3.62 11.14
CA LEU A 171 7.14 -2.99 10.10
C LEU A 171 8.60 -2.79 10.52
N ASN A 172 8.87 -2.69 11.82
CA ASN A 172 10.23 -2.67 12.34
C ASN A 172 10.98 -3.98 12.05
N THR A 173 10.30 -5.13 12.16
CA THR A 173 10.91 -6.44 11.83
C THR A 173 10.97 -6.66 10.32
N GLU A 174 10.04 -6.09 9.54
CA GLU A 174 10.15 -6.06 8.08
C GLU A 174 11.40 -5.29 7.64
N ALA A 175 11.64 -4.11 8.23
CA ALA A 175 12.86 -3.33 7.98
C ALA A 175 14.13 -4.10 8.37
N ALA A 176 14.12 -4.85 9.47
CA ALA A 176 15.25 -5.66 9.92
C ALA A 176 15.70 -6.71 8.89
N LYS A 177 14.78 -7.17 8.03
CA LYS A 177 15.10 -8.13 6.97
C LYS A 177 16.04 -7.54 5.89
N ALA A 178 16.00 -6.22 5.65
CA ALA A 178 16.97 -5.56 4.77
C ALA A 178 18.39 -5.69 5.32
N THR A 179 18.58 -5.57 6.64
CA THR A 179 19.86 -5.83 7.28
C THR A 179 20.23 -7.30 7.23
N LYS A 180 19.29 -8.18 7.53
CA LYS A 180 19.52 -9.63 7.56
C LYS A 180 19.92 -10.21 6.22
N TYR A 181 19.21 -9.87 5.16
CA TYR A 181 19.42 -10.44 3.83
C TYR A 181 20.44 -9.65 3.01
N GLY A 182 20.37 -8.32 3.04
CA GLY A 182 21.17 -7.46 2.17
C GLY A 182 22.30 -6.72 2.85
N ALA A 183 22.57 -6.99 4.13
CA ALA A 183 23.59 -6.30 4.95
C ALA A 183 23.43 -4.76 4.94
N ILE A 184 22.22 -4.27 4.75
CA ILE A 184 21.93 -2.82 4.82
C ILE A 184 22.16 -2.37 6.27
N PRO A 185 22.91 -1.26 6.51
CA PRO A 185 23.09 -0.70 7.84
C PRO A 185 21.73 -0.43 8.51
N GLU A 186 21.62 -0.69 9.83
CA GLU A 186 20.35 -0.55 10.54
C GLU A 186 19.74 0.86 10.45
N SER A 187 20.58 1.89 10.45
CA SER A 187 20.12 3.27 10.27
C SER A 187 19.49 3.51 8.90
N GLU A 188 19.97 2.84 7.85
CA GLU A 188 19.37 2.90 6.52
C GLU A 188 18.13 1.99 6.41
N ALA A 189 18.18 0.79 6.97
CA ALA A 189 17.06 -0.13 7.00
C ALA A 189 15.84 0.47 7.72
N LEU A 190 16.06 1.23 8.81
CA LEU A 190 14.98 1.92 9.51
C LEU A 190 14.29 2.97 8.63
N LYS A 191 15.02 3.63 7.73
CA LYS A 191 14.43 4.58 6.77
C LYS A 191 13.42 3.91 5.82
N PHE A 192 13.52 2.60 5.58
CA PHE A 192 12.59 1.88 4.71
C PHE A 192 11.15 1.88 5.24
N VAL A 193 10.97 2.11 6.53
CA VAL A 193 9.64 2.17 7.18
C VAL A 193 9.35 3.51 7.85
N THR A 194 10.21 4.51 7.67
CA THR A 194 10.07 5.85 8.26
C THR A 194 10.23 6.96 7.20
N LEU A 195 11.45 7.39 6.95
CA LEU A 195 11.73 8.54 6.07
C LEU A 195 11.41 8.25 4.59
N ASN A 196 11.70 7.04 4.10
CA ASN A 196 11.50 6.73 2.69
C ASN A 196 10.02 6.71 2.28
N PRO A 197 9.08 6.09 3.05
CA PRO A 197 7.66 6.24 2.75
C PRO A 197 7.18 7.69 2.85
N ALA A 198 7.73 8.51 3.75
CA ALA A 198 7.43 9.94 3.82
C ALA A 198 7.86 10.68 2.54
N LYS A 199 9.06 10.38 1.99
CA LYS A 199 9.52 10.88 0.68
C LYS A 199 8.62 10.45 -0.46
N GLN A 200 8.18 9.19 -0.46
CA GLN A 200 7.27 8.66 -1.48
C GLN A 200 5.92 9.38 -1.47
N LEU A 201 5.46 9.80 -0.31
CA LEU A 201 4.24 10.60 -0.13
C LEU A 201 4.49 12.11 -0.24
N ARG A 202 5.73 12.54 -0.39
CA ARG A 202 6.15 13.96 -0.44
C ARG A 202 5.75 14.76 0.81
N ILE A 203 5.83 14.11 1.97
CA ILE A 203 5.57 14.71 3.30
C ILE A 203 6.77 14.60 4.23
N ASP A 204 7.94 14.27 3.70
CA ASP A 204 9.18 14.13 4.46
C ASP A 204 9.68 15.45 5.09
N HIS A 205 9.13 16.58 4.67
CA HIS A 205 9.36 17.88 5.30
C HIS A 205 8.63 18.03 6.66
N VAL A 206 7.60 17.22 6.92
CA VAL A 206 6.81 17.28 8.17
C VAL A 206 6.88 16.02 9.01
N VAL A 207 7.21 14.84 8.44
CA VAL A 207 7.28 13.55 9.14
C VAL A 207 8.44 12.67 8.63
N GLY A 208 8.64 11.51 9.24
CA GLY A 208 9.55 10.45 8.78
C GLY A 208 10.96 10.49 9.40
N SER A 209 11.32 11.56 10.10
CA SER A 209 12.59 11.68 10.84
C SER A 209 12.40 12.55 12.08
N ILE A 210 13.29 12.38 13.04
CA ILE A 210 13.30 13.19 14.27
C ILE A 210 14.16 14.42 14.01
N GLU A 211 13.50 15.52 13.66
CA GLU A 211 14.12 16.82 13.36
C GLU A 211 13.26 17.94 13.93
N ILE A 212 13.92 19.05 14.33
CA ILE A 212 13.21 20.23 14.84
C ILE A 212 12.30 20.80 13.74
N GLY A 213 11.04 21.01 14.08
CA GLY A 213 10.01 21.54 13.17
C GLY A 213 9.14 20.45 12.51
N LYS A 214 9.47 19.18 12.66
CA LYS A 214 8.60 18.07 12.24
C LYS A 214 7.61 17.68 13.33
N HIS A 215 6.55 16.99 12.92
CA HIS A 215 5.56 16.44 13.85
C HIS A 215 6.23 15.45 14.81
N ALA A 216 5.80 15.47 16.06
CA ALA A 216 6.28 14.55 17.07
C ALA A 216 5.56 13.20 16.99
N ASP A 217 5.75 12.51 15.86
CA ASP A 217 5.28 11.15 15.60
C ASP A 217 6.41 10.19 15.98
N LEU A 218 6.32 9.60 17.18
CA LEU A 218 7.42 8.88 17.80
C LEU A 218 6.98 7.49 18.27
N ALA A 219 7.84 6.50 18.11
CA ALA A 219 7.72 5.20 18.75
C ALA A 219 8.91 5.00 19.71
N VAL A 220 8.62 4.82 21.01
CA VAL A 220 9.63 4.55 22.03
C VAL A 220 9.75 3.04 22.23
N TRP A 221 10.97 2.53 22.18
CA TRP A 221 11.27 1.11 22.22
C TRP A 221 12.08 0.74 23.45
N SER A 222 11.91 -0.49 23.96
CA SER A 222 12.69 -1.03 25.08
C SER A 222 14.15 -1.31 24.74
N GLY A 223 14.51 -1.26 23.44
CA GLY A 223 15.85 -1.51 22.92
C GLY A 223 15.92 -1.13 21.45
N ARG A 224 16.84 -1.76 20.68
CA ARG A 224 17.01 -1.48 19.24
C ARG A 224 15.71 -1.78 18.48
N PRO A 225 15.13 -0.84 17.71
CA PRO A 225 13.84 -1.03 17.07
C PRO A 225 13.77 -2.24 16.12
N LEU A 226 14.87 -2.55 15.45
CA LEU A 226 14.96 -3.67 14.49
C LEU A 226 15.15 -5.05 15.15
N SER A 227 15.28 -5.11 16.48
CA SER A 227 15.38 -6.37 17.21
C SER A 227 14.00 -6.96 17.48
N THR A 228 13.83 -8.25 17.22
CA THR A 228 12.61 -9.01 17.59
C THR A 228 12.41 -9.12 19.10
N LEU A 229 13.44 -8.84 19.90
CA LEU A 229 13.36 -8.82 21.37
C LEU A 229 12.89 -7.47 21.92
N SER A 230 12.96 -6.42 21.11
CA SER A 230 12.51 -5.09 21.52
C SER A 230 10.99 -4.97 21.42
N ARG A 231 10.41 -4.18 22.32
CA ARG A 231 8.97 -3.94 22.40
C ARG A 231 8.71 -2.45 22.32
N CYS A 232 7.64 -2.08 21.60
CA CYS A 232 7.17 -0.70 21.63
C CYS A 232 6.60 -0.41 23.03
N GLU A 233 7.15 0.59 23.69
CA GLU A 233 6.73 1.02 25.03
C GLU A 233 5.71 2.17 24.95
N GLN A 234 5.90 3.08 23.98
CA GLN A 234 4.99 4.21 23.77
C GLN A 234 4.87 4.55 22.29
N THR A 235 3.69 5.06 21.91
CA THR A 235 3.43 5.65 20.58
C THR A 235 2.87 7.05 20.75
N TRP A 236 3.48 8.00 20.07
CA TRP A 236 3.10 9.41 20.07
C TRP A 236 2.75 9.83 18.67
N VAL A 237 1.68 10.63 18.50
CA VAL A 237 1.26 11.22 17.25
C VAL A 237 0.96 12.69 17.51
N ASP A 238 1.55 13.60 16.74
CA ASP A 238 1.45 15.05 16.95
C ASP A 238 1.78 15.50 18.39
N GLY A 239 2.71 14.81 19.06
CA GLY A 239 3.08 15.09 20.43
C GLY A 239 2.08 14.59 21.49
N ILE A 240 1.03 13.90 21.09
CA ILE A 240 0.04 13.30 21.99
C ILE A 240 0.35 11.80 22.12
N ARG A 241 0.46 11.30 23.36
CA ARG A 241 0.67 9.89 23.64
C ARG A 241 -0.63 9.10 23.46
N TYR A 242 -0.68 8.27 22.43
CA TYR A 242 -1.83 7.40 22.13
C TYR A 242 -1.71 6.00 22.70
N PHE A 243 -0.49 5.55 22.95
CA PHE A 243 -0.24 4.24 23.54
C PHE A 243 0.86 4.34 24.60
N ASP A 244 0.62 3.69 25.74
CA ASP A 244 1.60 3.42 26.79
C ASP A 244 1.41 1.97 27.24
N ARG A 245 2.48 1.18 27.22
CA ARG A 245 2.43 -0.25 27.49
C ARG A 245 1.94 -0.57 28.91
N ASN A 246 2.36 0.21 29.90
CA ASN A 246 1.95 -0.02 31.28
C ASN A 246 0.47 0.27 31.48
N GLU A 247 -0.01 1.36 30.86
CA GLU A 247 -1.43 1.72 30.88
C GLU A 247 -2.27 0.66 30.16
N ASP A 248 -1.86 0.21 28.97
CA ASP A 248 -2.51 -0.86 28.20
C ASP A 248 -2.61 -2.16 29.03
N GLN A 249 -1.56 -2.51 29.77
CA GLN A 249 -1.57 -3.70 30.63
C GLN A 249 -2.59 -3.56 31.77
N GLN A 250 -2.72 -2.40 32.38
CA GLN A 250 -3.72 -2.12 33.42
C GLN A 250 -5.14 -2.19 32.83
N LEU A 251 -5.35 -1.60 31.64
CA LEU A 251 -6.63 -1.64 30.95
C LEU A 251 -7.03 -3.08 30.59
N ARG A 252 -6.11 -3.88 30.08
CA ARG A 252 -6.35 -5.32 29.77
C ARG A 252 -6.74 -6.11 31.00
N GLU A 253 -6.11 -5.85 32.14
CA GLU A 253 -6.47 -6.52 33.41
C GLU A 253 -7.87 -6.12 33.85
N ARG A 254 -8.19 -4.84 33.82
CA ARG A 254 -9.55 -4.33 34.11
C ARG A 254 -10.59 -4.98 33.19
N ASP A 255 -10.31 -5.04 31.87
CA ASP A 255 -11.24 -5.59 30.90
C ASP A 255 -11.41 -7.11 31.05
N ARG A 256 -10.34 -7.83 31.44
CA ARG A 256 -10.42 -9.25 31.79
C ARG A 256 -11.32 -9.49 33.02
N MET A 257 -11.18 -8.65 34.05
CA MET A 257 -12.03 -8.73 35.24
C MET A 257 -13.49 -8.40 34.90
N LEU A 258 -13.72 -7.37 34.08
CA LEU A 258 -15.04 -6.98 33.62
C LEU A 258 -15.69 -8.10 32.80
N ARG A 259 -14.95 -8.68 31.84
CA ARG A 259 -15.41 -9.82 31.02
C ARG A 259 -15.82 -10.99 31.91
N SER A 260 -14.99 -11.37 32.88
CA SER A 260 -15.31 -12.46 33.84
C SER A 260 -16.59 -12.16 34.60
N ARG A 261 -16.78 -10.93 35.10
CA ARG A 261 -17.97 -10.49 35.80
C ARG A 261 -19.22 -10.56 34.91
N LEU A 262 -19.12 -10.12 33.66
CA LEU A 262 -20.21 -10.16 32.68
C LEU A 262 -20.59 -11.60 32.34
N ILE A 263 -19.63 -12.50 32.16
CA ILE A 263 -19.87 -13.93 31.96
C ILE A 263 -20.63 -14.52 33.14
N GLN A 264 -20.17 -14.26 34.38
CA GLN A 264 -20.85 -14.73 35.59
C GLN A 264 -22.28 -14.17 35.73
N LYS A 265 -22.50 -12.94 35.32
CA LYS A 265 -23.84 -12.32 35.27
C LYS A 265 -24.71 -12.99 34.22
N ALA A 266 -24.19 -13.26 33.03
CA ALA A 266 -24.92 -13.95 31.96
C ALA A 266 -25.29 -15.37 32.35
N MET A 267 -24.38 -16.11 33.00
CA MET A 267 -24.63 -17.49 33.47
C MET A 267 -25.71 -17.55 34.57
N LYS A 268 -25.91 -16.47 35.33
CA LYS A 268 -26.95 -16.38 36.37
C LYS A 268 -28.28 -15.85 35.85
N SER A 269 -28.32 -15.28 34.63
CA SER A 269 -29.54 -14.85 33.99
C SER A 269 -30.21 -16.06 33.33
N GLU A 270 -31.56 -16.16 33.42
CA GLU A 270 -32.26 -17.20 32.66
C GLU A 270 -31.99 -17.06 31.17
N PRO A 271 -31.79 -18.17 30.45
CA PRO A 271 -31.45 -18.11 29.04
C PRO A 271 -32.61 -17.47 28.27
N ALA A 272 -32.39 -16.25 27.79
CA ALA A 272 -33.24 -15.66 26.75
C ALA A 272 -33.01 -16.50 25.48
N GLY A 273 -33.91 -17.48 25.26
CA GLY A 273 -33.73 -18.63 24.37
C GLY A 273 -33.55 -18.41 22.88
N ARG A 274 -33.21 -17.19 22.44
CA ARG A 274 -32.86 -16.87 21.03
C ARG A 274 -31.60 -16.02 20.85
N VAL A 275 -31.14 -15.33 21.88
CA VAL A 275 -29.97 -14.46 21.78
C VAL A 275 -28.67 -15.24 21.94
N ALA A 276 -28.66 -16.26 22.79
CA ALA A 276 -27.49 -17.10 23.03
C ALA A 276 -27.07 -17.92 21.79
N SER A 277 -28.05 -18.48 21.04
CA SER A 277 -27.75 -19.20 19.81
C SER A 277 -27.18 -18.32 18.68
N ARG A 278 -27.57 -17.04 18.66
CA ARG A 278 -27.08 -16.11 17.65
C ARG A 278 -25.66 -15.58 17.96
N ILE A 279 -25.34 -15.44 19.24
CA ILE A 279 -24.00 -15.03 19.69
C ILE A 279 -23.00 -16.18 19.49
N VAL A 280 -23.40 -17.43 19.78
CA VAL A 280 -22.54 -18.60 19.55
C VAL A 280 -22.30 -18.84 18.05
N GLN A 281 -23.32 -18.61 17.19
CA GLN A 281 -23.12 -18.70 15.75
C GLN A 281 -22.26 -17.57 15.17
N GLU A 282 -22.22 -16.40 15.80
CA GLU A 282 -21.30 -15.33 15.41
C GLU A 282 -19.88 -15.56 15.94
N GLU A 283 -19.69 -16.17 17.12
CA GLU A 283 -18.37 -16.58 17.61
C GLU A 283 -17.74 -17.71 16.78
N GLU A 284 -18.52 -18.65 16.27
CA GLU A 284 -18.05 -19.67 15.31
C GLU A 284 -17.65 -19.07 13.95
N ARG A 285 -18.16 -17.89 13.58
CA ARG A 285 -17.71 -17.15 12.39
C ARG A 285 -16.36 -16.49 12.56
N TRP A 286 -15.80 -16.44 13.75
CA TRP A 286 -14.41 -16.01 14.03
C TRP A 286 -13.43 -17.18 13.97
N VAL A 287 -13.69 -18.18 13.15
CA VAL A 287 -12.61 -19.02 12.67
C VAL A 287 -11.58 -18.07 12.07
N ARG A 288 -10.33 -18.13 12.57
CA ARG A 288 -9.18 -17.48 11.93
C ARG A 288 -9.29 -17.72 10.43
N LYS A 289 -9.87 -16.79 9.73
CA LYS A 289 -9.62 -16.68 8.31
C LYS A 289 -8.18 -16.19 8.26
N ASP A 290 -7.26 -17.08 7.97
CA ASP A 290 -5.98 -16.70 7.43
C ASP A 290 -6.34 -15.95 6.16
N ILE A 291 -6.36 -14.62 6.28
CA ILE A 291 -6.74 -13.74 5.20
C ILE A 291 -5.52 -13.65 4.30
N TYR A 292 -5.34 -14.68 3.50
CA TYR A 292 -4.60 -14.53 2.29
C TYR A 292 -5.31 -13.46 1.47
N CYS A 293 -4.64 -12.38 1.17
CA CYS A 293 -5.03 -11.24 0.35
C CYS A 293 -6.53 -11.22 0.02
N ALA A 294 -7.27 -10.16 0.31
CA ALA A 294 -8.72 -10.01 0.04
C ALA A 294 -9.16 -10.38 -1.40
N VAL A 295 -8.21 -10.64 -2.26
CA VAL A 295 -8.31 -11.12 -3.64
C VAL A 295 -8.74 -12.59 -3.76
N HIS A 296 -8.51 -13.44 -2.76
CA HIS A 296 -8.86 -14.86 -2.80
C HIS A 296 -10.24 -15.19 -2.20
N GLY A 297 -10.91 -14.23 -1.58
CA GLY A 297 -12.25 -14.41 -1.02
C GLY A 297 -13.35 -14.66 -2.08
N GLY A 298 -13.10 -14.35 -3.36
CA GLY A 298 -14.06 -14.56 -4.44
C GLY A 298 -14.10 -15.98 -5.03
N LEU A 299 -13.03 -16.76 -4.88
CA LEU A 299 -12.95 -18.08 -5.53
C LEU A 299 -13.54 -19.24 -4.70
N ARG A 300 -13.84 -19.04 -3.42
CA ARG A 300 -14.45 -20.10 -2.59
C ARG A 300 -15.97 -20.18 -2.65
N HIS A 301 -16.66 -19.18 -3.21
CA HIS A 301 -18.11 -19.21 -3.29
C HIS A 301 -18.68 -19.93 -4.52
N GLU A 302 -17.88 -20.19 -5.55
CA GLU A 302 -18.37 -20.92 -6.74
C GLU A 302 -18.29 -22.44 -6.59
N ASN A 303 -17.39 -22.99 -5.79
CA ASN A 303 -17.28 -24.45 -5.61
C ASN A 303 -18.23 -25.02 -4.56
N ALA A 304 -18.84 -24.21 -3.69
CA ALA A 304 -19.79 -24.70 -2.69
C ALA A 304 -21.22 -24.85 -3.21
N LYS A 305 -21.52 -24.42 -4.44
CA LYS A 305 -22.86 -24.55 -5.06
C LYS A 305 -23.00 -25.73 -6.00
N GLN A 306 -21.93 -26.52 -6.24
CA GLN A 306 -22.00 -27.68 -7.14
C GLN A 306 -22.14 -29.02 -6.42
N GLU A 307 -22.06 -29.10 -5.09
CA GLU A 307 -22.19 -30.36 -4.37
C GLU A 307 -23.60 -30.65 -3.78
N ASP A 308 -24.56 -29.71 -3.88
CA ASP A 308 -25.92 -29.93 -3.37
C ASP A 308 -26.96 -30.32 -4.45
N ASN A 309 -26.53 -30.76 -5.64
CA ASN A 309 -27.41 -31.24 -6.70
C ASN A 309 -26.89 -32.56 -7.33
N GLN A 310 -26.67 -33.59 -6.51
CA GLN A 310 -26.70 -34.99 -6.96
C GLN A 310 -27.39 -35.87 -5.95
#